data_e2162442f9f425ab4c1b007d8a69a3f0
#
_entry.id   e2162442f9f425ab4c1b007d8a69a3f0
#
_cell.length_a   1.000
_cell.length_b   1.000
_cell.length_c   1.000
_cell.angle_alpha   90.00
_cell.angle_beta   90.00
_cell.angle_gamma   90.00
#
_symmetry.space_group_name_H-M   'P 1'
#
loop_
_entity.id
_entity.type
_entity.pdbx_description
1 polymer ?
#
loop_
_entity_poly.entity_id
_entity_poly.type
_entity_poly.pdbx_seq_one_letter_code
_entity_poly.pdbx_strand_id
1 'polypeptide(L)'
;MDPSKKIILITGCNKGIGYTLVENIIKQKININIIFTSRNEKLGTASLNKLTSKYPSSKSQLIYHQLDITNKDSIMSIINWIKSKFKKIDVLFNNAGVYDLPREDVIKTNVFGTFNITKMFLENDIINNNGKIISVGSSMGSFSSSGNHRNEFKNASTVDDLTNLANRYLKENWGGGAYSISKLIIHLFAKVLAETDEIKKKNIGVYSMDPGWCRTDMGGSGAPLPPEHGAEIGLFLIKLQDGIIPNLQGQYFNSPSPRPASY
;
A
#
# COMPACT_ATOMS: atom_id res chain seq x y z
N MET A 1 25.43 -2.60 2.44
CA MET A 1 24.32 -1.69 2.71
C MET A 1 24.54 -1.03 4.04
N ASP A 2 24.24 0.25 4.14
CA ASP A 2 24.30 1.00 5.37
C ASP A 2 23.11 0.63 6.27
N PRO A 3 23.32 -0.01 7.42
CA PRO A 3 22.25 -0.46 8.30
C PRO A 3 21.54 0.69 9.03
N SER A 4 22.09 1.91 8.96
CA SER A 4 21.46 3.11 9.54
C SER A 4 20.35 3.70 8.67
N LYS A 5 20.22 3.26 7.41
CA LYS A 5 19.22 3.77 6.48
C LYS A 5 17.90 3.05 6.65
N LYS A 6 16.81 3.83 6.65
CA LYS A 6 15.47 3.26 6.59
C LYS A 6 15.29 2.35 5.37
N ILE A 7 14.55 1.27 5.55
CA ILE A 7 14.23 0.30 4.51
C ILE A 7 12.73 0.36 4.24
N ILE A 8 12.38 0.66 3.00
CA ILE A 8 10.99 0.76 2.56
C ILE A 8 10.72 -0.29 1.50
N LEU A 9 9.72 -1.12 1.71
CA LEU A 9 9.19 -2.00 0.68
C LEU A 9 7.95 -1.35 0.05
N ILE A 10 7.96 -1.22 -1.27
CA ILE A 10 6.83 -0.70 -2.04
C ILE A 10 6.36 -1.78 -3.01
N THR A 11 5.07 -2.14 -2.95
CA THR A 11 4.50 -3.15 -3.85
C THR A 11 4.05 -2.51 -5.17
N GLY A 12 4.29 -3.20 -6.31
CA GLY A 12 3.80 -2.75 -7.61
C GLY A 12 4.47 -1.49 -8.16
N CYS A 13 5.81 -1.42 -8.12
CA CYS A 13 6.59 -0.23 -8.51
C CYS A 13 6.90 -0.11 -10.00
N ASN A 14 6.59 -1.09 -10.84
CA ASN A 14 7.01 -1.08 -12.25
C ASN A 14 6.34 0.01 -13.09
N LYS A 15 5.30 0.66 -12.58
CA LYS A 15 4.58 1.77 -13.23
C LYS A 15 3.72 2.58 -12.25
N GLY A 16 3.09 3.65 -12.74
CA GLY A 16 2.07 4.41 -12.01
C GLY A 16 2.60 5.06 -10.73
N ILE A 17 1.74 5.12 -9.71
CA ILE A 17 2.02 5.83 -8.45
C ILE A 17 3.25 5.24 -7.75
N GLY A 18 3.39 3.92 -7.68
CA GLY A 18 4.55 3.28 -7.02
C GLY A 18 5.87 3.64 -7.68
N TYR A 19 5.93 3.64 -9.02
CA TYR A 19 7.12 4.08 -9.77
C TYR A 19 7.44 5.56 -9.49
N THR A 20 6.42 6.42 -9.59
CA THR A 20 6.58 7.87 -9.38
C THR A 20 6.97 8.20 -7.93
N LEU A 21 6.46 7.44 -6.95
CA LEU A 21 6.87 7.58 -5.55
C LEU A 21 8.36 7.30 -5.38
N VAL A 22 8.87 6.20 -5.97
CA VAL A 22 10.31 5.90 -5.94
C VAL A 22 11.11 7.01 -6.63
N GLU A 23 10.65 7.49 -7.78
CA GLU A 23 11.30 8.60 -8.49
C GLU A 23 11.33 9.88 -7.65
N ASN A 24 10.24 10.24 -6.96
CA ASN A 24 10.19 11.42 -6.08
C ASN A 24 11.10 11.30 -4.87
N ILE A 25 11.23 10.11 -4.29
CA ILE A 25 12.20 9.84 -3.21
C ILE A 25 13.62 10.12 -3.71
N ILE A 26 13.97 9.67 -4.91
CA ILE A 26 15.29 9.89 -5.51
C ILE A 26 15.52 11.37 -5.80
N LYS A 27 14.56 12.05 -6.45
CA LYS A 27 14.64 13.50 -6.77
C LYS A 27 14.86 14.36 -5.54
N GLN A 28 14.20 14.02 -4.42
CA GLN A 28 14.35 14.73 -3.15
C GLN A 28 15.61 14.32 -2.37
N LYS A 29 16.47 13.48 -2.96
CA LYS A 29 17.76 13.03 -2.37
C LYS A 29 17.60 12.41 -0.97
N ILE A 30 16.47 11.74 -0.72
CA ILE A 30 16.22 11.06 0.55
C ILE A 30 17.11 9.83 0.62
N ASN A 31 17.84 9.69 1.72
CA ASN A 31 18.84 8.63 1.88
C ASN A 31 18.22 7.37 2.52
N ILE A 32 17.60 6.51 1.74
CA ILE A 32 16.91 5.29 2.20
C ILE A 32 17.20 4.11 1.27
N ASN A 33 16.94 2.90 1.75
CA ASN A 33 16.94 1.68 0.94
C ASN A 33 15.50 1.38 0.50
N ILE A 34 15.28 1.16 -0.79
CA ILE A 34 13.96 0.86 -1.37
C ILE A 34 13.98 -0.55 -1.95
N ILE A 35 13.15 -1.42 -1.40
CA ILE A 35 12.83 -2.71 -1.98
C ILE A 35 11.74 -2.46 -3.02
N PHE A 36 12.17 -2.40 -4.27
CA PHE A 36 11.35 -2.16 -5.45
C PHE A 36 10.76 -3.47 -5.93
N THR A 37 9.43 -3.61 -5.88
CA THR A 37 8.81 -4.89 -6.22
C THR A 37 7.79 -4.78 -7.35
N SER A 38 7.62 -5.87 -8.08
CA SER A 38 6.56 -6.05 -9.06
C SER A 38 6.24 -7.53 -9.28
N ARG A 39 5.03 -7.84 -9.73
CA ARG A 39 4.61 -9.20 -10.06
C ARG A 39 5.40 -9.77 -11.23
N ASN A 40 5.58 -8.99 -12.29
CA ASN A 40 6.34 -9.38 -13.47
C ASN A 40 7.79 -8.92 -13.33
N GLU A 41 8.70 -9.88 -13.23
CA GLU A 41 10.14 -9.64 -13.04
C GLU A 41 10.77 -8.84 -14.18
N LYS A 42 10.47 -9.19 -15.43
CA LYS A 42 11.02 -8.51 -16.61
C LYS A 42 10.63 -7.02 -16.63
N LEU A 43 9.36 -6.71 -16.39
CA LEU A 43 8.87 -5.33 -16.35
C LEU A 43 9.44 -4.57 -15.13
N GLY A 44 9.55 -5.22 -13.97
CA GLY A 44 10.11 -4.62 -12.78
C GLY A 44 11.57 -4.27 -12.92
N THR A 45 12.38 -5.20 -13.39
CA THR A 45 13.81 -4.99 -13.63
C THR A 45 14.06 -3.90 -14.69
N ALA A 46 13.29 -3.89 -15.79
CA ALA A 46 13.40 -2.84 -16.79
C ALA A 46 13.08 -1.44 -16.22
N SER A 47 12.05 -1.34 -15.36
CA SER A 47 11.66 -0.08 -14.74
C SER A 47 12.68 0.38 -13.69
N LEU A 48 13.27 -0.53 -12.93
CA LEU A 48 14.34 -0.22 -11.99
C LEU A 48 15.58 0.28 -12.74
N ASN A 49 16.00 -0.41 -13.82
CA ASN A 49 17.14 -0.02 -14.64
C ASN A 49 16.95 1.38 -15.25
N LYS A 50 15.72 1.71 -15.67
CA LYS A 50 15.38 3.06 -16.16
C LYS A 50 15.61 4.13 -15.09
N LEU A 51 15.20 3.87 -13.83
CA LEU A 51 15.42 4.79 -12.72
C LEU A 51 16.91 4.94 -12.38
N THR A 52 17.63 3.82 -12.28
CA THR A 52 19.07 3.84 -11.94
C THR A 52 19.91 4.53 -13.00
N SER A 53 19.60 4.33 -14.28
CA SER A 53 20.25 5.03 -15.38
C SER A 53 19.92 6.52 -15.42
N LYS A 54 18.67 6.90 -15.10
CA LYS A 54 18.24 8.30 -15.05
C LYS A 54 18.85 9.06 -13.87
N TYR A 55 19.11 8.37 -12.75
CA TYR A 55 19.58 8.97 -11.49
C TYR A 55 20.82 8.24 -10.93
N PRO A 56 21.96 8.23 -11.65
CA PRO A 56 23.14 7.45 -11.25
C PRO A 56 23.76 7.91 -9.93
N SER A 57 23.53 9.16 -9.53
CA SER A 57 24.03 9.74 -8.28
C SER A 57 22.98 9.70 -7.15
N SER A 58 21.99 8.82 -7.23
CA SER A 58 20.97 8.69 -6.18
C SER A 58 21.61 8.32 -4.85
N LYS A 59 21.17 9.01 -3.76
CA LYS A 59 21.53 8.62 -2.38
C LYS A 59 20.74 7.40 -1.89
N SER A 60 19.55 7.16 -2.49
CA SER A 60 18.74 5.98 -2.20
C SER A 60 19.27 4.78 -2.96
N GLN A 61 19.35 3.64 -2.28
CA GLN A 61 19.66 2.37 -2.91
C GLN A 61 18.38 1.66 -3.33
N LEU A 62 18.28 1.31 -4.61
CA LEU A 62 17.16 0.55 -5.15
C LEU A 62 17.52 -0.93 -5.28
N ILE A 63 16.69 -1.80 -4.77
CA ILE A 63 16.90 -3.24 -4.80
C ILE A 63 15.64 -3.89 -5.32
N TYR A 64 15.76 -4.66 -6.41
CA TYR A 64 14.62 -5.37 -6.97
C TYR A 64 14.37 -6.71 -6.26
N HIS A 65 13.10 -7.03 -6.03
CA HIS A 65 12.64 -8.37 -5.71
C HIS A 65 11.29 -8.62 -6.37
N GLN A 66 11.12 -9.78 -7.02
CA GLN A 66 9.81 -10.18 -7.55
C GLN A 66 8.82 -10.38 -6.41
N LEU A 67 7.58 -9.90 -6.58
CA LEU A 67 6.52 -10.07 -5.60
C LEU A 67 5.14 -10.08 -6.26
N ASP A 68 4.44 -11.20 -6.11
CA ASP A 68 3.01 -11.31 -6.35
C ASP A 68 2.28 -11.40 -5.01
N ILE A 69 1.56 -10.34 -4.63
CA ILE A 69 0.83 -10.27 -3.35
C ILE A 69 -0.36 -11.23 -3.28
N THR A 70 -0.79 -11.82 -4.40
CA THR A 70 -1.85 -12.84 -4.47
C THR A 70 -1.34 -14.27 -4.26
N ASN A 71 -0.01 -14.45 -4.19
CA ASN A 71 0.66 -15.73 -4.04
C ASN A 71 1.43 -15.79 -2.72
N LYS A 72 1.01 -16.69 -1.82
CA LYS A 72 1.63 -16.83 -0.48
C LYS A 72 3.10 -17.27 -0.56
N ASP A 73 3.47 -18.10 -1.52
CA ASP A 73 4.86 -18.54 -1.68
C ASP A 73 5.76 -17.39 -2.15
N SER A 74 5.24 -16.50 -3.02
CA SER A 74 5.93 -15.28 -3.42
C SER A 74 6.13 -14.33 -2.23
N ILE A 75 5.12 -14.19 -1.36
CA ILE A 75 5.24 -13.40 -0.14
C ILE A 75 6.25 -14.04 0.82
N MET A 76 6.22 -15.35 1.00
CA MET A 76 7.18 -16.05 1.87
C MET A 76 8.61 -15.95 1.34
N SER A 77 8.79 -16.00 0.02
CA SER A 77 10.09 -15.80 -0.63
C SER A 77 10.72 -14.45 -0.27
N ILE A 78 9.97 -13.35 -0.41
CA ILE A 78 10.48 -12.02 -0.06
C ILE A 78 10.69 -11.86 1.45
N ILE A 79 9.86 -12.47 2.29
CA ILE A 79 10.05 -12.49 3.75
C ILE A 79 11.40 -13.13 4.10
N ASN A 80 11.68 -14.31 3.57
CA ASN A 80 12.94 -15.02 3.82
C ASN A 80 14.14 -14.21 3.29
N TRP A 81 13.99 -13.59 2.12
CA TRP A 81 15.01 -12.73 1.56
C TRP A 81 15.26 -11.48 2.43
N ILE A 82 14.20 -10.81 2.92
CA ILE A 82 14.34 -9.66 3.85
C ILE A 82 15.05 -10.10 5.13
N LYS A 83 14.63 -11.22 5.74
CA LYS A 83 15.28 -11.77 6.95
C LYS A 83 16.78 -11.97 6.75
N SER A 84 17.19 -12.48 5.58
CA SER A 84 18.59 -12.75 5.27
C SER A 84 19.44 -11.50 5.01
N LYS A 85 18.85 -10.44 4.42
CA LYS A 85 19.56 -9.26 3.95
C LYS A 85 19.47 -8.07 4.92
N PHE A 86 18.32 -7.89 5.57
CA PHE A 86 18.01 -6.68 6.33
C PHE A 86 17.52 -6.95 7.74
N LYS A 87 17.07 -8.17 8.02
CA LYS A 87 16.32 -8.59 9.18
C LYS A 87 14.87 -8.10 9.13
N LYS A 88 14.63 -6.79 9.05
CA LYS A 88 13.31 -6.15 9.04
C LYS A 88 13.29 -4.94 8.09
N ILE A 89 12.09 -4.38 7.88
CA ILE A 89 11.84 -3.14 7.15
C ILE A 89 11.16 -2.10 8.05
N ASP A 90 11.27 -0.83 7.69
CA ASP A 90 10.65 0.28 8.43
C ASP A 90 9.29 0.65 7.87
N VAL A 91 9.07 0.50 6.57
CA VAL A 91 7.80 0.84 5.93
C VAL A 91 7.37 -0.26 4.96
N LEU A 92 6.15 -0.76 5.14
CA LEU A 92 5.41 -1.53 4.14
C LEU A 92 4.45 -0.59 3.42
N PHE A 93 4.71 -0.30 2.14
CA PHE A 93 3.85 0.53 1.31
C PHE A 93 3.07 -0.36 0.33
N ASN A 94 1.81 -0.65 0.65
CA ASN A 94 0.88 -1.46 -0.12
C ASN A 94 0.28 -0.63 -1.26
N ASN A 95 0.98 -0.57 -2.40
CA ASN A 95 0.54 0.17 -3.59
C ASN A 95 0.00 -0.74 -4.69
N ALA A 96 0.41 -2.01 -4.75
CA ALA A 96 -0.07 -2.92 -5.78
C ALA A 96 -1.60 -3.02 -5.77
N GLY A 97 -2.20 -2.87 -6.93
CA GLY A 97 -3.64 -2.94 -7.12
C GLY A 97 -4.02 -3.00 -8.59
N VAL A 98 -5.26 -3.37 -8.85
CA VAL A 98 -5.83 -3.50 -10.20
C VAL A 98 -7.17 -2.80 -10.29
N TYR A 99 -7.55 -2.40 -11.53
CA TYR A 99 -8.81 -1.77 -11.91
C TYR A 99 -9.28 -2.42 -13.21
N ASP A 100 -10.57 -2.36 -13.48
CA ASP A 100 -11.18 -2.82 -14.72
C ASP A 100 -10.83 -4.29 -15.07
N LEU A 101 -10.92 -5.15 -14.06
CA LEU A 101 -10.78 -6.60 -14.17
C LEU A 101 -12.06 -7.27 -13.61
N PRO A 102 -12.26 -8.58 -13.85
CA PRO A 102 -13.32 -9.35 -13.20
C PRO A 102 -13.34 -9.12 -11.69
N ARG A 103 -14.54 -9.10 -11.11
CA ARG A 103 -14.78 -8.81 -9.69
C ARG A 103 -13.90 -9.63 -8.76
N GLU A 104 -13.74 -10.90 -9.06
CA GLU A 104 -12.92 -11.85 -8.32
C GLU A 104 -11.44 -11.44 -8.30
N ASP A 105 -10.91 -11.02 -9.44
CA ASP A 105 -9.50 -10.61 -9.57
C ASP A 105 -9.23 -9.29 -8.84
N VAL A 106 -10.19 -8.35 -8.88
CA VAL A 106 -10.09 -7.08 -8.16
C VAL A 106 -10.06 -7.32 -6.65
N ILE A 107 -11.01 -8.11 -6.13
CA ILE A 107 -11.07 -8.41 -4.68
C ILE A 107 -9.87 -9.26 -4.26
N LYS A 108 -9.49 -10.28 -5.05
CA LYS A 108 -8.32 -11.11 -4.79
C LYS A 108 -7.04 -10.28 -4.66
N THR A 109 -6.84 -9.32 -5.58
CA THR A 109 -5.61 -8.52 -5.60
C THR A 109 -5.67 -7.39 -4.59
N ASN A 110 -6.70 -6.53 -4.66
CA ASN A 110 -6.73 -5.29 -3.88
C ASN A 110 -6.98 -5.57 -2.39
N VAL A 111 -7.85 -6.55 -2.07
CA VAL A 111 -8.22 -6.86 -0.69
C VAL A 111 -7.35 -7.99 -0.14
N PHE A 112 -7.54 -9.21 -0.62
CA PHE A 112 -6.86 -10.37 -0.03
C PHE A 112 -5.36 -10.33 -0.22
N GLY A 113 -4.85 -9.82 -1.36
CA GLY A 113 -3.43 -9.61 -1.57
C GLY A 113 -2.82 -8.66 -0.55
N THR A 114 -3.47 -7.51 -0.31
CA THR A 114 -3.02 -6.53 0.70
C THR A 114 -3.11 -7.09 2.13
N PHE A 115 -4.18 -7.81 2.45
CA PHE A 115 -4.33 -8.45 3.75
C PHE A 115 -3.26 -9.52 3.99
N ASN A 116 -3.03 -10.39 3.00
CA ASN A 116 -2.07 -11.48 3.11
C ASN A 116 -0.65 -10.99 3.31
N ILE A 117 -0.18 -10.03 2.51
CA ILE A 117 1.19 -9.51 2.70
C ILE A 117 1.34 -8.83 4.05
N THR A 118 0.36 -8.01 4.45
CA THR A 118 0.40 -7.31 5.74
C THR A 118 0.41 -8.30 6.91
N LYS A 119 -0.52 -9.27 6.90
CA LYS A 119 -0.61 -10.32 7.93
C LYS A 119 0.68 -11.12 8.01
N MET A 120 1.15 -11.65 6.86
CA MET A 120 2.37 -12.48 6.86
C MET A 120 3.61 -11.71 7.29
N PHE A 121 3.70 -10.40 7.00
CA PHE A 121 4.81 -9.56 7.45
C PHE A 121 4.76 -9.33 8.96
N LEU A 122 3.59 -9.14 9.54
CA LEU A 122 3.40 -9.02 11.00
C LEU A 122 3.72 -10.35 11.70
N GLU A 123 3.10 -11.46 11.29
CA GLU A 123 3.31 -12.80 11.86
C GLU A 123 4.78 -13.26 11.80
N ASN A 124 5.53 -12.83 10.78
CA ASN A 124 6.95 -13.16 10.62
C ASN A 124 7.89 -12.10 11.22
N ASP A 125 7.36 -11.11 11.92
CA ASP A 125 8.10 -10.03 12.58
C ASP A 125 9.02 -9.25 11.62
N ILE A 126 8.53 -8.97 10.39
CA ILE A 126 9.30 -8.30 9.33
C ILE A 126 9.28 -6.78 9.46
N ILE A 127 8.28 -6.21 10.14
CA ILE A 127 8.17 -4.76 10.30
C ILE A 127 8.83 -4.37 11.64
N ASN A 128 9.71 -3.38 11.61
CA ASN A 128 10.36 -2.83 12.80
C ASN A 128 9.34 -2.26 13.79
N ASN A 129 9.67 -2.30 15.08
CA ASN A 129 8.99 -1.45 16.05
C ASN A 129 9.13 0.02 15.61
N ASN A 130 8.09 0.80 15.82
CA ASN A 130 7.93 2.17 15.31
C ASN A 130 7.90 2.25 13.76
N GLY A 131 7.70 1.14 13.06
CA GLY A 131 7.53 1.11 11.61
C GLY A 131 6.19 1.70 11.14
N LYS A 132 5.92 1.57 9.83
CA LYS A 132 4.68 2.05 9.21
C LYS A 132 4.10 1.05 8.22
N ILE A 133 2.78 1.01 8.15
CA ILE A 133 2.02 0.33 7.11
C ILE A 133 1.14 1.38 6.42
N ILE A 134 1.34 1.57 5.11
CA ILE A 134 0.60 2.55 4.31
C ILE A 134 -0.08 1.80 3.16
N SER A 135 -1.39 1.97 3.00
CA SER A 135 -2.16 1.28 1.96
C SER A 135 -2.83 2.26 1.00
N VAL A 136 -2.68 2.01 -0.31
CA VAL A 136 -3.25 2.86 -1.35
C VAL A 136 -4.73 2.50 -1.56
N GLY A 137 -5.60 3.35 -1.07
CA GLY A 137 -7.03 3.36 -1.27
C GLY A 137 -7.45 4.13 -2.52
N SER A 138 -8.59 4.82 -2.44
CA SER A 138 -9.15 5.73 -3.45
C SER A 138 -10.36 6.47 -2.88
N SER A 139 -10.65 7.69 -3.31
CA SER A 139 -11.91 8.40 -3.01
C SER A 139 -13.15 7.66 -3.52
N MET A 140 -13.02 6.78 -4.50
CA MET A 140 -14.09 5.86 -4.90
C MET A 140 -14.46 4.86 -3.80
N GLY A 141 -13.57 4.63 -2.81
CA GLY A 141 -13.79 3.75 -1.66
C GLY A 141 -14.53 4.45 -0.53
N SER A 142 -15.74 4.91 -0.78
CA SER A 142 -16.58 5.58 0.20
C SER A 142 -17.77 4.69 0.64
N PHE A 143 -18.40 5.04 1.77
CA PHE A 143 -19.60 4.33 2.22
C PHE A 143 -20.79 4.40 1.25
N SER A 144 -20.80 5.36 0.32
CA SER A 144 -21.82 5.41 -0.74
C SER A 144 -21.72 4.22 -1.71
N SER A 145 -20.51 3.64 -1.86
CA SER A 145 -20.27 2.49 -2.73
C SER A 145 -20.82 1.18 -2.17
N SER A 146 -21.15 1.11 -0.87
CA SER A 146 -21.58 -0.12 -0.19
C SER A 146 -23.11 -0.40 -0.30
N GLY A 147 -23.87 0.50 -0.91
CA GLY A 147 -25.34 0.32 -1.08
C GLY A 147 -26.04 0.01 0.24
N ASN A 148 -26.87 -1.03 0.24
CA ASN A 148 -27.62 -1.47 1.42
C ASN A 148 -26.75 -2.05 2.54
N HIS A 149 -25.49 -2.34 2.29
CA HIS A 149 -24.54 -2.93 3.27
C HIS A 149 -23.77 -1.89 4.06
N ARG A 150 -24.11 -0.60 3.92
CA ARG A 150 -23.40 0.52 4.57
C ARG A 150 -23.21 0.33 6.08
N ASN A 151 -24.26 -0.14 6.78
CA ASN A 151 -24.18 -0.33 8.22
C ASN A 151 -23.25 -1.48 8.61
N GLU A 152 -23.20 -2.54 7.81
CA GLU A 152 -22.27 -3.64 8.05
C GLU A 152 -20.81 -3.18 7.92
N PHE A 153 -20.49 -2.40 6.88
CA PHE A 153 -19.16 -1.80 6.74
C PHE A 153 -18.82 -0.83 7.87
N LYS A 154 -19.78 -0.01 8.33
CA LYS A 154 -19.56 0.91 9.46
C LYS A 154 -19.29 0.19 10.77
N ASN A 155 -19.91 -0.97 10.97
CA ASN A 155 -19.82 -1.78 12.18
C ASN A 155 -18.65 -2.78 12.13
N ALA A 156 -17.97 -2.95 10.99
CA ALA A 156 -16.79 -3.79 10.89
C ALA A 156 -15.70 -3.27 11.84
N SER A 157 -15.27 -4.11 12.76
CA SER A 157 -14.31 -3.79 13.83
C SER A 157 -13.07 -4.67 13.80
N THR A 158 -13.07 -5.71 12.98
CA THR A 158 -11.96 -6.66 12.85
C THR A 158 -11.59 -6.88 11.38
N VAL A 159 -10.39 -7.41 11.13
CA VAL A 159 -9.98 -7.83 9.78
C VAL A 159 -10.83 -8.99 9.28
N ASP A 160 -11.32 -9.84 10.18
CA ASP A 160 -12.21 -10.96 9.84
C ASP A 160 -13.59 -10.45 9.38
N ASP A 161 -14.14 -9.40 9.99
CA ASP A 161 -15.36 -8.76 9.51
C ASP A 161 -15.20 -8.28 8.07
N LEU A 162 -14.10 -7.59 7.77
CA LEU A 162 -13.80 -7.12 6.41
C LEU A 162 -13.58 -8.27 5.42
N THR A 163 -12.95 -9.35 5.87
CA THR A 163 -12.75 -10.57 5.09
C THR A 163 -14.11 -11.22 4.75
N ASN A 164 -15.00 -11.29 5.73
CA ASN A 164 -16.35 -11.83 5.54
C ASN A 164 -17.18 -10.97 4.58
N LEU A 165 -17.12 -9.63 4.70
CA LEU A 165 -17.78 -8.70 3.78
C LEU A 165 -17.24 -8.86 2.35
N ALA A 166 -15.93 -8.98 2.17
CA ALA A 166 -15.32 -9.22 0.86
C ALA A 166 -15.78 -10.57 0.25
N ASN A 167 -15.83 -11.64 1.04
CA ASN A 167 -16.29 -12.96 0.60
C ASN A 167 -17.78 -12.95 0.24
N ARG A 168 -18.61 -12.24 1.02
CA ARG A 168 -20.04 -12.08 0.72
C ARG A 168 -20.25 -11.26 -0.56
N TYR A 169 -19.50 -10.17 -0.75
CA TYR A 169 -19.53 -9.39 -1.98
C TYR A 169 -19.25 -10.26 -3.22
N LEU A 170 -18.35 -11.24 -3.12
CA LEU A 170 -18.06 -12.17 -4.23
C LEU A 170 -19.22 -13.13 -4.51
N LYS A 171 -19.96 -13.54 -3.49
CA LYS A 171 -21.06 -14.54 -3.59
C LYS A 171 -22.42 -13.93 -3.88
N GLU A 172 -22.66 -12.72 -3.38
CA GLU A 172 -23.94 -12.04 -3.42
C GLU A 172 -23.91 -10.94 -4.49
N ASN A 173 -25.07 -10.60 -5.05
CA ASN A 173 -25.20 -9.52 -6.02
C ASN A 173 -25.54 -8.19 -5.31
N TRP A 174 -24.52 -7.52 -4.77
CA TRP A 174 -24.73 -6.25 -4.06
C TRP A 174 -24.88 -5.04 -4.98
N GLY A 175 -24.64 -5.19 -6.28
CA GLY A 175 -24.38 -4.05 -7.15
C GLY A 175 -23.07 -3.34 -6.78
N GLY A 176 -22.82 -2.18 -7.37
CA GLY A 176 -21.61 -1.42 -7.14
C GLY A 176 -20.35 -1.99 -7.83
N GLY A 177 -19.36 -1.14 -8.02
CA GLY A 177 -18.11 -1.52 -8.67
C GLY A 177 -17.16 -2.23 -7.73
N ALA A 178 -16.58 -3.35 -8.17
CA ALA A 178 -15.62 -4.12 -7.37
C ALA A 178 -14.42 -3.29 -6.90
N TYR A 179 -13.97 -2.38 -7.74
CA TYR A 179 -12.89 -1.46 -7.38
C TYR A 179 -13.29 -0.57 -6.18
N SER A 180 -14.47 0.07 -6.23
CA SER A 180 -14.93 0.94 -5.15
C SER A 180 -15.11 0.18 -3.83
N ILE A 181 -15.70 -1.00 -3.87
CA ILE A 181 -15.83 -1.87 -2.69
C ILE A 181 -14.43 -2.27 -2.18
N SER A 182 -13.51 -2.65 -3.06
CA SER A 182 -12.15 -3.01 -2.64
C SER A 182 -11.45 -1.84 -1.93
N LYS A 183 -11.62 -0.62 -2.44
CA LYS A 183 -10.96 0.57 -1.87
C LYS A 183 -11.61 1.02 -0.56
N LEU A 184 -12.93 0.87 -0.39
CA LEU A 184 -13.58 1.06 0.91
C LEU A 184 -13.01 0.07 1.94
N ILE A 185 -12.90 -1.21 1.58
CA ILE A 185 -12.31 -2.23 2.46
C ILE A 185 -10.86 -1.87 2.85
N ILE A 186 -10.06 -1.35 1.92
CA ILE A 186 -8.67 -0.94 2.23
C ILE A 186 -8.62 0.23 3.21
N HIS A 187 -9.51 1.21 3.10
CA HIS A 187 -9.59 2.29 4.08
C HIS A 187 -9.99 1.76 5.47
N LEU A 188 -11.03 0.92 5.52
CA LEU A 188 -11.46 0.31 6.78
C LEU A 188 -10.41 -0.65 7.35
N PHE A 189 -9.66 -1.34 6.50
CA PHE A 189 -8.53 -2.18 6.93
C PHE A 189 -7.49 -1.38 7.68
N ALA A 190 -7.10 -0.20 7.20
CA ALA A 190 -6.17 0.66 7.93
C ALA A 190 -6.73 1.04 9.32
N LYS A 191 -8.03 1.37 9.39
CA LYS A 191 -8.71 1.72 10.64
C LYS A 191 -8.73 0.55 11.63
N VAL A 192 -9.18 -0.64 11.20
CA VAL A 192 -9.30 -1.79 12.12
C VAL A 192 -7.95 -2.38 12.49
N LEU A 193 -6.99 -2.39 11.56
CA LEU A 193 -5.63 -2.85 11.81
C LEU A 193 -4.94 -1.99 12.87
N ALA A 194 -5.14 -0.67 12.82
CA ALA A 194 -4.59 0.29 13.77
C ALA A 194 -4.97 0.00 15.22
N GLU A 195 -6.12 -0.64 15.45
CA GLU A 195 -6.65 -0.96 16.78
C GLU A 195 -6.15 -2.29 17.34
N THR A 196 -5.47 -3.11 16.55
CA THR A 196 -4.99 -4.43 17.01
C THR A 196 -3.87 -4.30 18.05
N ASP A 197 -3.84 -5.24 18.98
CA ASP A 197 -2.83 -5.29 20.05
C ASP A 197 -1.40 -5.41 19.49
N GLU A 198 -1.22 -6.15 18.40
CA GLU A 198 0.08 -6.32 17.76
C GLU A 198 0.63 -4.97 17.25
N ILE A 199 -0.20 -4.17 16.57
CA ILE A 199 0.15 -2.85 16.07
C ILE A 199 0.49 -1.91 17.23
N LYS A 200 -0.34 -1.89 18.28
CA LYS A 200 -0.13 -1.06 19.47
C LYS A 200 1.15 -1.45 20.20
N LYS A 201 1.38 -2.75 20.42
CA LYS A 201 2.57 -3.28 21.11
C LYS A 201 3.87 -2.94 20.36
N LYS A 202 3.86 -3.00 19.03
CA LYS A 202 5.03 -2.67 18.20
C LYS A 202 5.13 -1.17 17.88
N ASN A 203 4.17 -0.37 18.31
CA ASN A 203 4.07 1.06 18.01
C ASN A 203 4.14 1.36 16.49
N ILE A 204 3.39 0.61 15.66
CA ILE A 204 3.40 0.75 14.22
C ILE A 204 2.36 1.77 13.77
N GLY A 205 2.77 2.80 13.00
CA GLY A 205 1.86 3.74 12.36
C GLY A 205 1.11 3.07 11.19
N VAL A 206 -0.21 3.19 11.14
CA VAL A 206 -1.05 2.59 10.08
C VAL A 206 -1.88 3.67 9.41
N TYR A 207 -1.80 3.76 8.08
CA TYR A 207 -2.47 4.80 7.31
C TYR A 207 -3.03 4.25 6.00
N SER A 208 -4.08 4.91 5.48
CA SER A 208 -4.50 4.73 4.08
C SER A 208 -4.46 6.05 3.32
N MET A 209 -4.32 5.99 2.01
CA MET A 209 -4.29 7.19 1.17
C MET A 209 -5.06 7.01 -0.14
N ASP A 210 -5.57 8.13 -0.68
CA ASP A 210 -6.04 8.24 -2.05
C ASP A 210 -5.02 9.06 -2.85
N PRO A 211 -4.44 8.51 -3.93
CA PRO A 211 -3.52 9.26 -4.78
C PRO A 211 -4.22 10.31 -5.65
N GLY A 212 -5.56 10.36 -5.63
CA GLY A 212 -6.35 11.11 -6.59
C GLY A 212 -6.44 10.41 -7.95
N TRP A 213 -7.25 10.97 -8.86
CA TRP A 213 -7.35 10.46 -10.23
C TRP A 213 -6.16 10.97 -11.07
N CYS A 214 -5.12 10.14 -11.12
CA CYS A 214 -3.84 10.46 -11.74
C CYS A 214 -3.68 9.84 -13.13
N ARG A 215 -2.98 10.54 -14.03
CA ARG A 215 -2.60 10.07 -15.39
C ARG A 215 -1.58 8.94 -15.29
N THR A 216 -2.08 7.73 -15.13
CA THR A 216 -1.35 6.46 -15.14
C THR A 216 -2.04 5.51 -16.12
N ASP A 217 -1.48 4.34 -16.37
CA ASP A 217 -2.17 3.31 -17.17
C ASP A 217 -3.55 2.95 -16.59
N MET A 218 -3.68 3.01 -15.26
CA MET A 218 -4.95 2.74 -14.57
C MET A 218 -5.94 3.91 -14.69
N GLY A 219 -5.45 5.14 -14.55
CA GLY A 219 -6.32 6.33 -14.56
C GLY A 219 -6.65 6.85 -15.95
N GLY A 220 -5.88 6.44 -16.97
CA GLY A 220 -6.04 6.90 -18.35
C GLY A 220 -5.51 8.31 -18.60
N SER A 221 -5.48 8.72 -19.88
CA SER A 221 -4.99 10.03 -20.30
C SER A 221 -5.91 11.19 -19.90
N GLY A 222 -7.20 10.91 -19.67
CA GLY A 222 -8.20 11.91 -19.25
C GLY A 222 -8.14 12.28 -17.77
N ALA A 223 -7.30 11.64 -16.99
CA ALA A 223 -7.17 11.98 -15.58
C ALA A 223 -6.60 13.39 -15.37
N PRO A 224 -7.17 14.20 -14.45
CA PRO A 224 -6.78 15.61 -14.27
C PRO A 224 -5.40 15.77 -13.61
N LEU A 225 -5.02 14.83 -12.73
CA LEU A 225 -3.83 14.98 -11.90
C LEU A 225 -2.62 14.25 -12.50
N PRO A 226 -1.40 14.79 -12.36
CA PRO A 226 -0.20 14.06 -12.69
C PRO A 226 0.10 12.98 -11.63
N PRO A 227 0.83 11.89 -11.97
CA PRO A 227 1.19 10.85 -11.01
C PRO A 227 1.98 11.35 -9.80
N GLU A 228 2.71 12.46 -9.95
CA GLU A 228 3.47 13.12 -8.91
C GLU A 228 2.58 13.56 -7.75
N HIS A 229 1.34 13.99 -8.01
CA HIS A 229 0.38 14.38 -6.97
C HIS A 229 0.12 13.23 -5.97
N GLY A 230 -0.22 12.05 -6.48
CA GLY A 230 -0.43 10.88 -5.62
C GLY A 230 0.85 10.41 -4.94
N ALA A 231 1.98 10.51 -5.64
CA ALA A 231 3.28 10.17 -5.07
C ALA A 231 3.71 11.12 -3.93
N GLU A 232 3.34 12.40 -3.98
CA GLU A 232 3.60 13.37 -2.90
C GLU A 232 2.85 13.00 -1.62
N ILE A 233 1.59 12.55 -1.71
CA ILE A 233 0.82 12.07 -0.55
C ILE A 233 1.51 10.86 0.09
N GLY A 234 1.91 9.87 -0.73
CA GLY A 234 2.66 8.71 -0.25
C GLY A 234 3.97 9.10 0.42
N LEU A 235 4.71 10.02 -0.18
CA LEU A 235 5.97 10.51 0.37
C LEU A 235 5.77 11.29 1.69
N PHE A 236 4.71 12.08 1.79
CA PHE A 236 4.32 12.75 3.03
C PHE A 236 4.12 11.72 4.17
N LEU A 237 3.35 10.66 3.93
CA LEU A 237 3.11 9.61 4.94
C LEU A 237 4.40 8.84 5.32
N ILE A 238 5.29 8.58 4.35
CA ILE A 238 6.60 7.97 4.62
C ILE A 238 7.45 8.87 5.54
N LYS A 239 7.38 10.20 5.35
CA LYS A 239 8.14 11.19 6.12
C LYS A 239 7.56 11.52 7.50
N LEU A 240 6.32 11.13 7.78
CA LEU A 240 5.77 11.30 9.14
C LEU A 240 6.73 10.70 10.19
N GLN A 241 6.63 11.20 11.41
CA GLN A 241 7.33 10.61 12.56
C GLN A 241 7.08 9.10 12.61
N ASP A 242 8.11 8.35 13.01
CA ASP A 242 8.01 6.90 13.15
C ASP A 242 7.12 6.52 14.34
N GLY A 243 6.43 5.40 14.19
CA GLY A 243 5.50 4.92 15.19
C GLY A 243 4.10 5.52 15.07
N ILE A 244 3.32 5.28 16.11
CA ILE A 244 1.94 5.75 16.21
C ILE A 244 1.92 7.27 16.47
N ILE A 245 1.17 7.97 15.64
CA ILE A 245 0.77 9.37 15.86
C ILE A 245 -0.72 9.33 16.21
N PRO A 246 -1.12 9.57 17.49
CA PRO A 246 -2.46 9.25 17.97
C PRO A 246 -3.60 9.80 17.12
N ASN A 247 -3.51 11.06 16.72
CA ASN A 247 -4.57 11.72 15.93
C ASN A 247 -4.59 11.35 14.45
N LEU A 248 -3.59 10.61 13.97
CA LEU A 248 -3.46 10.21 12.57
C LEU A 248 -3.58 8.70 12.37
N GLN A 249 -3.50 7.93 13.47
CA GLN A 249 -3.52 6.46 13.44
C GLN A 249 -4.82 5.92 12.84
N GLY A 250 -4.70 5.01 11.87
CA GLY A 250 -5.83 4.41 11.17
C GLY A 250 -6.56 5.34 10.21
N GLN A 251 -6.05 6.55 10.00
CA GLN A 251 -6.73 7.58 9.20
C GLN A 251 -6.43 7.46 7.70
N TYR A 252 -7.29 8.11 6.93
CA TYR A 252 -7.24 8.21 5.49
C TYR A 252 -6.78 9.61 5.04
N PHE A 253 -5.93 9.68 4.03
CA PHE A 253 -5.33 10.92 3.53
C PHE A 253 -5.53 11.06 2.02
N ASN A 254 -5.97 12.24 1.57
CA ASN A 254 -6.09 12.60 0.15
C ASN A 254 -5.30 13.86 -0.22
N SER A 255 -4.44 14.31 0.67
CA SER A 255 -3.52 15.45 0.47
C SER A 255 -2.26 15.24 1.33
N PRO A 256 -1.11 15.84 0.95
CA PRO A 256 0.11 15.81 1.74
C PRO A 256 0.02 16.77 2.95
N SER A 257 -0.95 16.57 3.82
CA SER A 257 -1.31 17.39 4.97
C SER A 257 -1.56 16.51 6.19
N PRO A 258 -1.26 16.98 7.41
CA PRO A 258 -1.58 16.27 8.64
C PRO A 258 -3.08 16.25 8.97
N ARG A 259 -3.93 16.70 8.07
CA ARG A 259 -5.39 16.65 8.22
C ARG A 259 -5.93 15.43 7.49
N PRO A 260 -6.48 14.44 8.23
CA PRO A 260 -7.13 13.30 7.59
C PRO A 260 -8.34 13.71 6.76
N ALA A 261 -8.63 12.94 5.72
CA ALA A 261 -9.86 13.04 4.96
C ALA A 261 -10.99 12.22 5.62
N SER A 262 -12.23 12.46 5.20
CA SER A 262 -13.41 11.66 5.59
C SER A 262 -13.84 10.73 4.45
N TYR A 263 -14.43 9.58 4.78
CA TYR A 263 -14.96 8.61 3.83
C TYR A 263 -16.31 9.03 3.22
#